data_e52a3e169c562d4b019d80c60e2d482f
#
_entry.id   e52a3e169c562d4b019d80c60e2d482f
#
_cell.length_a   1.000
_cell.length_b   1.000
_cell.length_c   1.000
_cell.angle_alpha   90.00
_cell.angle_beta   90.00
_cell.angle_gamma   90.00
#
_symmetry.space_group_name_H-M   'P 1'
#
loop_
_entity.id
_entity.type
_entity.pdbx_description
1 polymer ?
#
loop_
_entity_poly.entity_id
_entity_poly.type
_entity_poly.pdbx_seq_one_letter_code
_entity_poly.pdbx_strand_id
1 'polypeptide(L)'
;YAWEAVENTQRIADRCNVEIEFGVTKLPKYDVPEGYDSWSYLNKLCNDGLAERYGDGDQPAGETGQTLRERLDYELGVIRRMGCVDYFLIVWDFINYAKEHGIPVGPGRGSAAGSIVAYCLKITNIDPIHYNLLFERFLNPERVSMPDIDVDFCFERRQEVIDYVVE
;
A
#
# COMPACT_ATOMS: atom_id res chain seq x y z
N TYR A 1 11.89 48.27 -4.40
CA TYR A 1 11.54 47.12 -3.55
C TYR A 1 10.12 47.35 -3.02
N ALA A 2 9.24 46.38 -3.20
CA ALA A 2 7.83 46.46 -2.81
C ALA A 2 7.67 46.09 -1.33
N TRP A 3 7.99 47.01 -0.41
CA TRP A 3 7.82 46.82 1.03
C TRP A 3 6.38 46.45 1.39
N GLU A 4 5.42 47.05 0.72
CA GLU A 4 4.01 46.72 0.89
C GLU A 4 3.68 45.24 0.61
N ALA A 5 4.34 44.64 -0.39
CA ALA A 5 4.17 43.21 -0.65
C ALA A 5 4.72 42.34 0.50
N VAL A 6 5.82 42.75 1.13
CA VAL A 6 6.39 42.06 2.28
C VAL A 6 5.48 42.22 3.50
N GLU A 7 4.98 43.42 3.78
CA GLU A 7 4.01 43.65 4.87
C GLU A 7 2.69 42.87 4.68
N ASN A 8 2.25 42.74 3.43
CA ASN A 8 1.05 41.96 3.13
C ASN A 8 1.16 40.47 3.45
N THR A 9 2.37 39.90 3.48
CA THR A 9 2.56 38.50 3.91
C THR A 9 2.14 38.33 5.35
N GLN A 10 2.51 39.26 6.24
CA GLN A 10 2.07 39.24 7.63
C GLN A 10 0.58 39.47 7.77
N ARG A 11 0.01 40.44 7.05
CA ARG A 11 -1.43 40.70 7.05
C ARG A 11 -2.25 39.50 6.61
N ILE A 12 -1.74 38.72 5.64
CA ILE A 12 -2.39 37.48 5.19
C ILE A 12 -2.26 36.41 6.28
N ALA A 13 -1.08 36.23 6.86
CA ALA A 13 -0.86 35.28 7.94
C ALA A 13 -1.77 35.54 9.14
N ASP A 14 -1.95 36.81 9.53
CA ASP A 14 -2.82 37.22 10.64
C ASP A 14 -4.33 36.93 10.38
N ARG A 15 -4.71 36.75 9.11
CA ARG A 15 -6.08 36.36 8.71
C ARG A 15 -6.28 34.86 8.62
N CYS A 16 -5.21 34.09 8.64
CA CYS A 16 -5.23 32.64 8.60
C CYS A 16 -5.43 32.11 10.04
N ASN A 17 -6.45 31.27 10.23
CA ASN A 17 -6.72 30.62 11.50
C ASN A 17 -6.92 29.13 11.22
N VAL A 18 -5.82 28.40 11.10
CA VAL A 18 -5.81 26.97 10.77
C VAL A 18 -5.16 26.20 11.90
N GLU A 19 -5.88 25.23 12.43
CA GLU A 19 -5.35 24.23 13.36
C GLU A 19 -5.03 22.95 12.60
N ILE A 20 -3.76 22.49 12.69
CA ILE A 20 -3.31 21.26 12.07
C ILE A 20 -3.12 20.22 13.17
N GLU A 21 -3.91 19.14 13.11
CA GLU A 21 -3.75 17.99 14.00
C GLU A 21 -2.52 17.18 13.56
N PHE A 22 -1.46 17.20 14.37
CA PHE A 22 -0.27 16.38 14.14
C PHE A 22 -0.43 15.00 14.78
N GLY A 23 0.15 13.97 14.14
CA GLY A 23 0.21 12.61 14.68
C GLY A 23 -1.11 11.81 14.60
N VAL A 24 -2.12 12.34 13.94
CA VAL A 24 -3.39 11.63 13.69
C VAL A 24 -3.42 11.16 12.24
N THR A 25 -3.35 9.84 12.05
CA THR A 25 -3.49 9.22 10.73
C THR A 25 -4.97 9.18 10.35
N LYS A 26 -5.35 9.90 9.29
CA LYS A 26 -6.72 9.95 8.77
C LYS A 26 -6.85 9.04 7.55
N LEU A 27 -6.69 7.72 7.76
CA LEU A 27 -6.97 6.74 6.71
C LEU A 27 -8.46 6.41 6.71
N PRO A 28 -9.11 6.35 5.53
CA PRO A 28 -10.45 5.80 5.41
C PRO A 28 -10.44 4.31 5.77
N LYS A 29 -11.56 3.81 6.24
CA LYS A 29 -11.80 2.37 6.36
C LYS A 29 -12.20 1.82 5.01
N TYR A 30 -11.70 0.62 4.71
CA TYR A 30 -12.13 -0.14 3.55
C TYR A 30 -13.42 -0.91 3.86
N ASP A 31 -14.42 -0.83 2.98
CA ASP A 31 -15.67 -1.57 3.11
C ASP A 31 -15.47 -3.01 2.66
N VAL A 32 -15.39 -3.91 3.64
CA VAL A 32 -15.18 -5.34 3.39
C VAL A 32 -16.49 -6.08 3.13
N PRO A 33 -16.47 -7.21 2.40
CA PRO A 33 -17.64 -8.06 2.20
C PRO A 33 -18.23 -8.57 3.53
N GLU A 34 -19.53 -8.85 3.53
CA GLU A 34 -20.24 -9.38 4.70
C GLU A 34 -19.56 -10.65 5.24
N GLY A 35 -19.41 -10.70 6.56
CA GLY A 35 -18.76 -11.82 7.26
C GLY A 35 -17.26 -11.64 7.48
N TYR A 36 -16.66 -10.55 7.01
CA TYR A 36 -15.25 -10.24 7.22
C TYR A 36 -15.08 -8.93 7.98
N ASP A 37 -13.95 -8.83 8.70
CA ASP A 37 -13.32 -7.55 9.05
C ASP A 37 -12.14 -7.29 8.12
N SER A 38 -11.58 -6.07 8.15
CA SER A 38 -10.45 -5.71 7.26
C SER A 38 -9.26 -6.67 7.42
N TRP A 39 -9.00 -7.13 8.64
CA TRP A 39 -7.89 -8.03 8.90
C TRP A 39 -8.11 -9.42 8.32
N SER A 40 -9.26 -10.03 8.58
CA SER A 40 -9.59 -11.36 8.06
C SER A 40 -9.70 -11.37 6.54
N TYR A 41 -10.20 -10.28 5.95
CA TYR A 41 -10.29 -10.14 4.51
C TYR A 41 -8.91 -10.02 3.85
N LEU A 42 -8.02 -9.17 4.40
CA LEU A 42 -6.65 -9.06 3.93
C LEU A 42 -5.92 -10.42 3.99
N ASN A 43 -6.04 -11.13 5.10
CA ASN A 43 -5.46 -12.47 5.25
C ASN A 43 -5.97 -13.45 4.20
N LYS A 44 -7.28 -13.47 3.96
CA LYS A 44 -7.88 -14.30 2.92
C LYS A 44 -7.26 -14.02 1.56
N LEU A 45 -7.26 -12.74 1.13
CA LEU A 45 -6.71 -12.33 -0.16
C LEU A 45 -5.22 -12.71 -0.30
N CYS A 46 -4.44 -12.53 0.76
CA CYS A 46 -3.02 -12.87 0.75
C CYS A 46 -2.79 -14.39 0.67
N ASN A 47 -3.56 -15.20 1.38
CA ASN A 47 -3.44 -16.66 1.32
C ASN A 47 -3.87 -17.20 -0.04
N ASP A 48 -4.96 -16.68 -0.62
CA ASP A 48 -5.40 -17.01 -1.97
C ASP A 48 -4.31 -16.66 -3.00
N GLY A 49 -3.72 -15.46 -2.87
CA GLY A 49 -2.62 -15.02 -3.70
C GLY A 49 -1.33 -15.82 -3.52
N LEU A 50 -1.02 -16.25 -2.31
CA LEU A 50 0.13 -17.13 -2.04
C LEU A 50 -0.02 -18.46 -2.78
N ALA A 51 -1.21 -19.07 -2.67
CA ALA A 51 -1.53 -20.33 -3.36
C ALA A 51 -1.46 -20.16 -4.90
N GLU A 52 -1.95 -19.05 -5.42
CA GLU A 52 -1.91 -18.77 -6.87
C GLU A 52 -0.48 -18.53 -7.38
N ARG A 53 0.36 -17.80 -6.61
CA ARG A 53 1.71 -17.39 -7.03
C ARG A 53 2.75 -18.49 -6.86
N TYR A 54 2.64 -19.25 -5.76
CA TYR A 54 3.68 -20.20 -5.35
C TYR A 54 3.18 -21.66 -5.20
N GLY A 55 1.85 -21.86 -5.15
CA GLY A 55 1.25 -23.15 -4.85
C GLY A 55 1.34 -23.46 -3.36
N ASP A 56 2.28 -24.31 -2.95
CA ASP A 56 2.50 -24.66 -1.55
C ASP A 56 3.26 -23.56 -0.81
N GLY A 57 2.71 -23.09 0.30
CA GLY A 57 3.34 -22.05 1.14
C GLY A 57 4.48 -22.56 2.03
N ASP A 58 4.71 -23.87 2.08
CA ASP A 58 5.76 -24.49 2.92
C ASP A 58 7.14 -24.53 2.22
N GLN A 59 7.23 -23.98 1.01
CA GLN A 59 8.49 -23.84 0.29
C GLN A 59 9.41 -22.81 0.96
N PRO A 60 10.75 -22.98 0.86
CA PRO A 60 11.70 -22.01 1.40
C PRO A 60 11.54 -20.61 0.78
N ALA A 61 11.54 -19.58 1.61
CA ALA A 61 11.56 -18.17 1.22
C ALA A 61 13.01 -17.69 1.06
N GLY A 62 13.65 -18.03 -0.05
CA GLY A 62 15.03 -17.65 -0.32
C GLY A 62 16.04 -18.33 0.61
N GLU A 63 17.12 -17.62 0.96
CA GLU A 63 18.23 -18.14 1.78
C GLU A 63 18.02 -17.98 3.29
N THR A 64 16.89 -17.44 3.73
CA THR A 64 16.64 -17.10 5.15
C THR A 64 16.30 -18.29 6.02
N GLY A 65 16.02 -19.46 5.44
CA GLY A 65 15.55 -20.64 6.14
C GLY A 65 14.09 -20.57 6.63
N GLN A 66 13.39 -19.47 6.33
CA GLN A 66 11.96 -19.32 6.56
C GLN A 66 11.18 -19.95 5.41
N THR A 67 9.93 -20.37 5.67
CA THR A 67 8.99 -20.73 4.61
C THR A 67 8.30 -19.49 4.04
N LEU A 68 7.68 -19.62 2.87
CA LEU A 68 6.89 -18.54 2.26
C LEU A 68 5.73 -18.09 3.18
N ARG A 69 5.11 -19.04 3.86
CA ARG A 69 4.03 -18.78 4.83
C ARG A 69 4.53 -18.00 6.03
N GLU A 70 5.66 -18.40 6.63
CA GLU A 70 6.26 -17.67 7.75
C GLU A 70 6.65 -16.23 7.36
N ARG A 71 7.15 -16.04 6.14
CA ARG A 71 7.45 -14.71 5.62
C ARG A 71 6.18 -13.88 5.43
N LEU A 72 5.12 -14.47 4.86
CA LEU A 72 3.82 -13.81 4.71
C LEU A 72 3.23 -13.41 6.06
N ASP A 73 3.21 -14.33 7.03
CA ASP A 73 2.67 -14.08 8.37
C ASP A 73 3.45 -13.00 9.11
N TYR A 74 4.76 -12.97 8.95
CA TYR A 74 5.61 -11.92 9.52
C TYR A 74 5.24 -10.54 8.95
N GLU A 75 5.16 -10.41 7.62
CA GLU A 75 4.82 -9.14 6.97
C GLU A 75 3.40 -8.67 7.32
N LEU A 76 2.41 -9.57 7.29
CA LEU A 76 1.04 -9.29 7.73
C LEU A 76 1.00 -8.81 9.18
N GLY A 77 1.79 -9.45 10.06
CA GLY A 77 1.91 -9.02 11.45
C GLY A 77 2.47 -7.60 11.60
N VAL A 78 3.44 -7.22 10.78
CA VAL A 78 3.99 -5.84 10.75
C VAL A 78 2.94 -4.86 10.26
N ILE A 79 2.28 -5.15 9.13
CA ILE A 79 1.23 -4.31 8.52
C ILE A 79 0.10 -4.05 9.54
N ARG A 80 -0.33 -5.08 10.27
CA ARG A 80 -1.36 -4.96 11.30
C ARG A 80 -0.91 -4.06 12.46
N ARG A 81 0.30 -4.27 12.99
CA ARG A 81 0.84 -3.45 14.09
C ARG A 81 0.99 -1.98 13.72
N MET A 82 1.31 -1.70 12.46
CA MET A 82 1.44 -0.33 11.94
C MET A 82 0.09 0.31 11.56
N GLY A 83 -1.04 -0.41 11.71
CA GLY A 83 -2.37 0.11 11.36
C GLY A 83 -2.60 0.32 9.87
N CYS A 84 -1.87 -0.40 9.00
CA CYS A 84 -1.88 -0.20 7.54
C CYS A 84 -2.79 -1.18 6.80
N VAL A 85 -3.63 -1.97 7.50
CA VAL A 85 -4.48 -3.01 6.89
C VAL A 85 -5.40 -2.42 5.83
N ASP A 86 -6.16 -1.38 6.19
CA ASP A 86 -7.09 -0.73 5.26
C ASP A 86 -6.36 -0.06 4.08
N TYR A 87 -5.16 0.47 4.31
CA TYR A 87 -4.33 1.03 3.24
C TYR A 87 -4.00 -0.01 2.16
N PHE A 88 -3.59 -1.22 2.57
CA PHE A 88 -3.31 -2.30 1.62
C PHE A 88 -4.57 -2.75 0.87
N LEU A 89 -5.72 -2.80 1.54
CA LEU A 89 -6.98 -3.15 0.90
C LEU A 89 -7.42 -2.10 -0.13
N ILE A 90 -7.29 -0.81 0.20
CA ILE A 90 -7.60 0.29 -0.73
C ILE A 90 -6.69 0.24 -1.96
N VAL A 91 -5.38 0.04 -1.75
CA VAL A 91 -4.44 -0.05 -2.87
C VAL A 91 -4.71 -1.28 -3.74
N TRP A 92 -5.00 -2.43 -3.12
CA TRP A 92 -5.40 -3.62 -3.82
C TRP A 92 -6.66 -3.39 -4.66
N ASP A 93 -7.67 -2.75 -4.11
CA ASP A 93 -8.97 -2.56 -4.72
C ASP A 93 -8.89 -1.78 -6.03
N PHE A 94 -8.30 -0.60 -6.03
CA PHE A 94 -8.21 0.20 -7.27
C PHE A 94 -7.26 -0.41 -8.31
N ILE A 95 -6.24 -1.18 -7.89
CA ILE A 95 -5.39 -1.95 -8.81
C ILE A 95 -6.20 -3.10 -9.42
N ASN A 96 -7.00 -3.79 -8.60
CA ASN A 96 -7.86 -4.87 -9.06
C ASN A 96 -8.92 -4.35 -10.04
N TYR A 97 -9.58 -3.23 -9.70
CA TYR A 97 -10.49 -2.53 -10.60
C TYR A 97 -9.86 -2.26 -11.97
N ALA A 98 -8.66 -1.69 -11.98
CA ALA A 98 -7.95 -1.40 -13.23
C ALA A 98 -7.72 -2.67 -14.06
N LYS A 99 -7.28 -3.76 -13.42
CA LYS A 99 -7.02 -5.05 -14.09
C LYS A 99 -8.28 -5.69 -14.63
N GLU A 100 -9.37 -5.68 -13.87
CA GLU A 100 -10.67 -6.24 -14.31
C GLU A 100 -11.26 -5.46 -15.49
N HIS A 101 -10.97 -4.16 -15.59
CA HIS A 101 -11.40 -3.31 -16.71
C HIS A 101 -10.37 -3.26 -17.87
N GLY A 102 -9.33 -4.09 -17.82
CA GLY A 102 -8.30 -4.15 -18.86
C GLY A 102 -7.48 -2.88 -18.97
N ILE A 103 -7.33 -2.11 -17.88
CA ILE A 103 -6.45 -0.95 -17.80
C ILE A 103 -5.05 -1.44 -17.43
N PRO A 104 -4.02 -1.22 -18.28
CA PRO A 104 -2.67 -1.65 -17.98
C PRO A 104 -2.12 -1.01 -16.72
N VAL A 105 -1.58 -1.86 -15.82
CA VAL A 105 -0.92 -1.47 -14.59
C VAL A 105 0.53 -1.89 -14.64
N GLY A 106 1.44 -1.02 -14.23
CA GLY A 106 2.88 -1.30 -14.17
C GLY A 106 3.19 -2.45 -13.20
N PRO A 107 4.36 -3.09 -13.33
CA PRO A 107 4.75 -4.24 -12.50
C PRO A 107 5.01 -3.88 -11.02
N GLY A 108 4.94 -2.62 -10.69
CA GLY A 108 5.36 -2.08 -9.40
C GLY A 108 6.80 -1.55 -9.44
N ARG A 109 7.11 -0.65 -8.53
CA ARG A 109 8.43 -0.03 -8.37
C ARG A 109 8.67 0.38 -6.92
N GLY A 110 9.85 0.90 -6.63
CA GLY A 110 10.20 1.38 -5.30
C GLY A 110 10.32 0.26 -4.27
N SER A 111 10.13 0.61 -3.01
CA SER A 111 10.33 -0.31 -1.89
C SER A 111 9.23 -1.36 -1.73
N ALA A 112 8.01 -1.09 -2.24
CA ALA A 112 6.88 -2.01 -2.15
C ALA A 112 7.15 -3.36 -2.85
N ALA A 113 8.06 -3.39 -3.85
CA ALA A 113 8.51 -4.62 -4.49
C ALA A 113 9.17 -5.62 -3.52
N GLY A 114 9.62 -5.17 -2.33
CA GLY A 114 10.19 -6.04 -1.29
C GLY A 114 9.17 -6.80 -0.46
N SER A 115 7.85 -6.60 -0.68
CA SER A 115 6.79 -7.21 0.11
C SER A 115 6.16 -8.42 -0.60
N ILE A 116 6.15 -9.58 0.09
CA ILE A 116 5.40 -10.76 -0.39
C ILE A 116 3.90 -10.52 -0.30
N VAL A 117 3.42 -9.72 0.67
CA VAL A 117 2.02 -9.31 0.77
C VAL A 117 1.61 -8.53 -0.48
N ALA A 118 2.39 -7.52 -0.89
CA ALA A 118 2.12 -6.75 -2.11
C ALA A 118 2.15 -7.64 -3.38
N TYR A 119 3.02 -8.64 -3.41
CA TYR A 119 3.10 -9.60 -4.51
C TYR A 119 1.90 -10.55 -4.54
N CYS A 120 1.49 -11.11 -3.41
CA CYS A 120 0.29 -11.96 -3.29
C CYS A 120 -1.00 -11.20 -3.65
N LEU A 121 -1.11 -9.95 -3.25
CA LEU A 121 -2.22 -9.06 -3.59
C LEU A 121 -2.18 -8.59 -5.06
N LYS A 122 -1.18 -8.98 -5.83
CA LYS A 122 -0.98 -8.51 -7.22
C LYS A 122 -0.81 -6.98 -7.33
N ILE A 123 -0.48 -6.31 -6.24
CA ILE A 123 -0.07 -4.90 -6.23
C ILE A 123 1.23 -4.76 -7.01
N THR A 124 2.16 -5.70 -6.81
CA THR A 124 3.40 -5.82 -7.60
C THR A 124 3.45 -7.14 -8.35
N ASN A 125 4.20 -7.16 -9.46
CA ASN A 125 4.53 -8.36 -10.23
C ASN A 125 6.02 -8.74 -10.13
N ILE A 126 6.74 -8.14 -9.19
CA ILE A 126 8.14 -8.43 -8.89
C ILE A 126 8.16 -9.39 -7.71
N ASP A 127 8.68 -10.59 -7.89
CA ASP A 127 8.78 -11.60 -6.84
C ASP A 127 9.89 -11.24 -5.85
N PRO A 128 9.56 -10.83 -4.61
CA PRO A 128 10.55 -10.43 -3.63
C PRO A 128 11.46 -11.58 -3.17
N ILE A 129 11.00 -12.81 -3.28
CA ILE A 129 11.75 -14.00 -2.86
C ILE A 129 12.79 -14.35 -3.92
N HIS A 130 12.38 -14.37 -5.17
CA HIS A 130 13.29 -14.65 -6.30
C HIS A 130 14.45 -13.66 -6.38
N TYR A 131 14.19 -12.39 -6.09
CA TYR A 131 15.20 -11.32 -6.13
C TYR A 131 15.84 -11.00 -4.78
N ASN A 132 15.58 -11.77 -3.73
CA ASN A 132 16.08 -11.55 -2.36
C ASN A 132 15.85 -10.12 -1.86
N LEU A 133 14.66 -9.56 -2.08
CA LEU A 133 14.32 -8.20 -1.67
C LEU A 133 13.93 -8.17 -0.20
N LEU A 134 14.36 -7.10 0.49
CA LEU A 134 14.13 -6.92 1.92
C LEU A 134 12.83 -6.14 2.17
N PHE A 135 11.94 -6.72 2.95
CA PHE A 135 10.69 -6.09 3.38
C PHE A 135 10.92 -4.86 4.27
N GLU A 136 11.96 -4.88 5.09
CA GLU A 136 12.31 -3.80 6.02
C GLU A 136 12.71 -2.50 5.32
N ARG A 137 13.02 -2.54 4.03
CA ARG A 137 13.20 -1.34 3.19
C ARG A 137 11.89 -0.67 2.84
N PHE A 138 10.80 -1.42 2.83
CA PHE A 138 9.44 -0.94 2.56
C PHE A 138 8.73 -0.55 3.85
N LEU A 139 8.63 -1.45 4.82
CA LEU A 139 8.01 -1.22 6.12
C LEU A 139 8.99 -1.57 7.24
N ASN A 140 9.35 -0.55 8.03
CA ASN A 140 10.18 -0.74 9.20
C ASN A 140 9.37 -0.32 10.45
N PRO A 141 9.10 -1.25 11.39
CA PRO A 141 8.37 -0.93 12.64
C PRO A 141 9.04 0.15 13.50
N GLU A 142 10.35 0.37 13.32
CA GLU A 142 11.10 1.41 14.03
C GLU A 142 10.91 2.82 13.44
N ARG A 143 10.40 2.90 12.21
CA ARG A 143 10.08 4.16 11.55
C ARG A 143 8.58 4.35 11.52
N VAL A 144 8.07 5.32 12.27
CA VAL A 144 6.65 5.71 12.29
C VAL A 144 6.35 6.54 11.03
N SER A 145 6.38 5.91 9.86
CA SER A 145 5.94 6.54 8.61
C SER A 145 4.97 5.60 7.88
N MET A 146 3.94 6.19 7.29
CA MET A 146 3.03 5.45 6.41
C MET A 146 3.82 4.86 5.24
N PRO A 147 3.47 3.63 4.80
CA PRO A 147 4.03 3.08 3.57
C PRO A 147 3.62 3.93 2.38
N ASP A 148 4.50 3.99 1.39
CA ASP A 148 4.24 4.64 0.11
C ASP A 148 4.33 3.58 -0.99
N ILE A 149 3.19 3.29 -1.64
CA ILE A 149 3.10 2.35 -2.76
C ILE A 149 2.90 3.15 -4.03
N ASP A 150 3.96 3.22 -4.83
CA ASP A 150 3.92 3.84 -6.15
C ASP A 150 3.25 2.92 -7.17
N VAL A 151 2.20 3.40 -7.82
CA VAL A 151 1.47 2.66 -8.85
C VAL A 151 1.45 3.43 -10.16
N ASP A 152 1.83 2.75 -11.24
CA ASP A 152 1.82 3.31 -12.59
C ASP A 152 0.64 2.75 -13.39
N PHE A 153 -0.25 3.62 -13.86
CA PHE A 153 -1.38 3.26 -14.73
C PHE A 153 -1.16 3.73 -16.15
N CYS A 154 -1.82 3.08 -17.10
CA CYS A 154 -1.89 3.53 -18.48
C CYS A 154 -2.27 5.02 -18.55
N PHE A 155 -1.44 5.82 -19.21
CA PHE A 155 -1.64 7.27 -19.29
C PHE A 155 -3.00 7.66 -19.89
N GLU A 156 -3.47 6.91 -20.89
CA GLU A 156 -4.72 7.21 -21.59
C GLU A 156 -5.96 6.93 -20.73
N ARG A 157 -5.88 5.90 -19.86
CA ARG A 157 -7.03 5.42 -19.09
C ARG A 157 -6.94 5.61 -17.58
N ARG A 158 -5.88 6.22 -17.08
CA ARG A 158 -5.72 6.44 -15.62
C ARG A 158 -6.87 7.25 -15.01
N GLN A 159 -7.52 8.11 -15.81
CA GLN A 159 -8.62 8.91 -15.30
C GLN A 159 -9.79 8.04 -14.84
N GLU A 160 -10.06 6.92 -15.50
CA GLU A 160 -11.10 5.97 -15.09
C GLU A 160 -10.84 5.39 -13.69
N VAL A 161 -9.57 5.13 -13.36
CA VAL A 161 -9.18 4.65 -12.03
C VAL A 161 -9.31 5.75 -10.98
N ILE A 162 -8.94 7.00 -11.33
CA ILE A 162 -9.09 8.16 -10.44
C ILE A 162 -10.56 8.40 -10.13
N ASP A 163 -11.42 8.35 -11.14
CA ASP A 163 -12.86 8.55 -10.99
C ASP A 163 -13.47 7.46 -10.08
N TYR A 164 -13.07 6.20 -10.27
CA TYR A 164 -13.45 5.09 -9.40
C TYR A 164 -13.09 5.30 -7.92
N VAL A 165 -11.90 5.85 -7.65
CA VAL A 165 -11.46 6.09 -6.25
C VAL A 165 -12.19 7.27 -5.61
N VAL A 166 -12.72 8.20 -6.42
CA VAL A 166 -13.44 9.40 -5.95
C VAL A 166 -14.92 9.10 -5.64
N GLU A 167 -15.53 8.12 -6.33
CA GLU A 167 -16.91 7.65 -6.08
C GLU A 167 -17.01 6.88 -4.76
#